data_168e5b5bb2639f85f4bc1557131b0ab3
#
_entry.id   168e5b5bb2639f85f4bc1557131b0ab3
#
_cell.length_a   1.000
_cell.length_b   1.000
_cell.length_c   1.000
_cell.angle_alpha   90.00
_cell.angle_beta   90.00
_cell.angle_gamma   90.00
#
_symmetry.space_group_name_H-M   'P 1'
#
loop_
_entity.id
_entity.type
_entity.pdbx_description
1 polymer ?
#
loop_
_entity_poly.entity_id
_entity_poly.type
_entity_poly.pdbx_seq_one_letter_code
_entity_poly.pdbx_strand_id
1 'polypeptide(L)'
;MKNLLENDLPEFYGVGRRCICDENTTSLSEFDLTEDDTQFVVGYKKGYASFCGNPFNLSVVNYDTYIGRYTGTKISDGKRRCDFILTDTDTNNIIVLCEVTSSIGGMENLSRPIERTQKDGTRTVVFPKGKYQKVELQLYQSLETITEVPSISSYINKKKRKVCLMSYLIKRTENNAINAFNRNRLMEAEEAGENGAQISCPQIEQFGFDYYRISHDYSFKIDNNSK
;
A
#
# COMPACT_ATOMS: atom_id res chain seq x y z
N MET A 1 7.37 -14.89 3.35
CA MET A 1 7.20 -13.56 4.01
C MET A 1 6.59 -13.69 5.38
N LYS A 2 5.44 -14.36 5.52
CA LYS A 2 4.72 -14.55 6.79
C LYS A 2 5.63 -14.96 7.96
N ASN A 3 6.41 -16.04 7.80
CA ASN A 3 7.29 -16.53 8.86
C ASN A 3 8.31 -15.48 9.35
N LEU A 4 8.85 -14.67 8.45
CA LEU A 4 9.77 -13.59 8.78
C LEU A 4 9.06 -12.45 9.56
N LEU A 5 7.84 -12.13 9.19
CA LEU A 5 7.03 -11.14 9.92
C LEU A 5 6.68 -11.65 11.33
N GLU A 6 6.24 -12.90 11.47
CA GLU A 6 5.77 -13.44 12.75
C GLU A 6 6.90 -13.70 13.76
N ASN A 7 8.11 -13.98 13.30
CA ASN A 7 9.24 -14.34 14.15
C ASN A 7 10.32 -13.26 14.19
N ASP A 8 10.89 -12.92 13.03
CA ASP A 8 12.10 -12.10 12.98
C ASP A 8 11.81 -10.62 13.25
N LEU A 9 10.64 -10.12 12.80
CA LEU A 9 10.24 -8.72 13.05
C LEU A 9 10.09 -8.42 14.54
N PRO A 10 9.28 -9.16 15.34
CA PRO A 10 9.17 -8.88 16.77
C PRO A 10 10.46 -9.14 17.53
N GLU A 11 11.24 -10.15 17.15
CA GLU A 11 12.53 -10.44 17.75
C GLU A 11 13.52 -9.27 17.56
N PHE A 12 13.64 -8.75 16.34
CA PHE A 12 14.52 -7.62 16.03
C PHE A 12 14.18 -6.37 16.85
N TYR A 13 12.89 -6.07 17.00
CA TYR A 13 12.46 -4.92 17.80
C TYR A 13 12.40 -5.17 19.31
N GLY A 14 12.78 -6.37 19.77
CA GLY A 14 12.78 -6.75 21.19
C GLY A 14 11.37 -6.83 21.79
N VAL A 15 10.37 -7.19 20.97
CA VAL A 15 8.99 -7.35 21.42
C VAL A 15 8.74 -8.81 21.82
N GLY A 16 8.48 -9.05 23.09
CA GLY A 16 8.36 -10.41 23.64
C GLY A 16 7.11 -11.19 23.21
N ARG A 17 6.10 -10.52 22.60
CA ARG A 17 4.93 -11.19 22.05
C ARG A 17 5.08 -11.44 20.56
N ARG A 18 4.54 -12.56 20.09
CA ARG A 18 4.44 -12.89 18.66
C ARG A 18 2.96 -12.88 18.25
N CYS A 19 2.64 -12.22 17.18
CA CYS A 19 1.30 -12.17 16.60
C CYS A 19 1.28 -12.95 15.29
N ILE A 20 0.14 -13.55 14.95
CA ILE A 20 -0.05 -14.29 13.71
C ILE A 20 -0.48 -13.33 12.62
N CYS A 21 0.09 -13.44 11.42
CA CYS A 21 -0.35 -12.68 10.25
C CYS A 21 -1.66 -13.25 9.71
N ASP A 22 -2.60 -12.36 9.38
CA ASP A 22 -3.73 -12.72 8.54
C ASP A 22 -3.23 -12.83 7.10
N GLU A 23 -3.23 -14.05 6.58
CA GLU A 23 -2.69 -14.38 5.27
C GLU A 23 -3.70 -15.16 4.45
N ASN A 24 -3.82 -14.79 3.18
CA ASN A 24 -4.49 -15.57 2.15
C ASN A 24 -3.51 -15.89 1.02
N THR A 25 -3.73 -16.98 0.31
CA THR A 25 -2.95 -17.35 -0.86
C THR A 25 -3.82 -17.39 -2.10
N THR A 26 -3.26 -17.04 -3.26
CA THR A 26 -3.96 -17.11 -4.53
C THR A 26 -3.03 -17.47 -5.68
N SER A 27 -3.51 -18.34 -6.56
CA SER A 27 -2.92 -18.63 -7.87
C SER A 27 -3.81 -18.17 -9.03
N LEU A 28 -4.85 -17.39 -8.73
CA LEU A 28 -5.74 -16.84 -9.74
C LEU A 28 -4.98 -15.86 -10.63
N SER A 29 -5.20 -15.93 -11.94
CA SER A 29 -4.62 -14.98 -12.91
C SER A 29 -5.15 -13.56 -12.72
N GLU A 30 -6.38 -13.45 -12.20
CA GLU A 30 -7.05 -12.20 -11.86
C GLU A 30 -7.68 -12.35 -10.47
N PHE A 31 -7.51 -11.34 -9.63
CA PHE A 31 -8.09 -11.34 -8.29
C PHE A 31 -8.23 -9.92 -7.74
N ASP A 32 -9.10 -9.77 -6.77
CA ASP A 32 -9.35 -8.53 -6.05
C ASP A 32 -9.01 -8.70 -4.57
N LEU A 33 -8.53 -7.64 -3.93
CA LEU A 33 -8.44 -7.53 -2.49
C LEU A 33 -9.66 -6.76 -1.99
N THR A 34 -10.39 -7.36 -1.07
CA THR A 34 -11.54 -6.75 -0.41
C THR A 34 -11.44 -6.91 1.10
N GLU A 35 -11.95 -5.94 1.83
CA GLU A 35 -12.24 -6.10 3.25
C GLU A 35 -13.75 -6.29 3.40
N ASP A 36 -14.17 -7.32 4.12
CA ASP A 36 -15.49 -7.39 4.72
C ASP A 36 -15.37 -7.17 6.24
N ASP A 37 -16.51 -7.15 6.96
CA ASP A 37 -16.54 -6.73 8.37
C ASP A 37 -15.64 -7.56 9.32
N THR A 38 -15.07 -8.67 8.85
CA THR A 38 -14.32 -9.61 9.71
C THR A 38 -13.01 -10.13 9.11
N GLN A 39 -12.88 -10.15 7.79
CA GLN A 39 -11.72 -10.75 7.10
C GLN A 39 -11.44 -10.03 5.78
N PHE A 40 -10.17 -9.97 5.39
CA PHE A 40 -9.86 -9.63 4.02
C PHE A 40 -10.02 -10.87 3.13
N VAL A 41 -10.52 -10.65 1.93
CA VAL A 41 -10.82 -11.71 0.96
C VAL A 41 -10.01 -11.48 -0.30
N VAL A 42 -9.46 -12.58 -0.84
CA VAL A 42 -8.81 -12.62 -2.14
C VAL A 42 -9.69 -13.43 -3.08
N GLY A 43 -10.24 -12.81 -4.10
CA GLY A 43 -11.16 -13.49 -5.03
C GLY A 43 -11.60 -12.63 -6.20
N TYR A 44 -12.67 -13.01 -6.86
CA TYR A 44 -13.22 -12.30 -8.04
C TYR A 44 -14.23 -11.18 -7.71
N LYS A 45 -14.39 -10.83 -6.47
CA LYS A 45 -15.32 -9.78 -6.09
C LYS A 45 -14.63 -8.44 -6.24
N LYS A 46 -15.16 -7.56 -7.10
CA LYS A 46 -14.65 -6.21 -7.30
C LYS A 46 -14.43 -5.53 -5.94
N GLY A 47 -13.17 -5.25 -5.64
CA GLY A 47 -12.74 -4.83 -4.34
C GLY A 47 -12.03 -3.49 -4.35
N TYR A 48 -11.18 -3.30 -3.38
CA TYR A 48 -10.42 -2.07 -3.21
C TYR A 48 -9.16 -2.02 -4.07
N ALA A 49 -8.56 -3.17 -4.38
CA ALA A 49 -7.43 -3.27 -5.30
C ALA A 49 -7.59 -4.52 -6.16
N SER A 50 -7.50 -4.34 -7.46
CA SER A 50 -7.64 -5.39 -8.46
C SER A 50 -6.31 -5.68 -9.13
N PHE A 51 -6.03 -6.95 -9.40
CA PHE A 51 -4.80 -7.43 -10.01
C PHE A 51 -5.10 -8.36 -11.18
N CYS A 52 -4.24 -8.32 -12.22
CA CYS A 52 -4.34 -9.20 -13.37
C CYS A 52 -2.97 -9.71 -13.83
N GLY A 53 -2.98 -10.70 -14.72
CA GLY A 53 -1.77 -11.27 -15.30
C GLY A 53 -0.85 -11.89 -14.25
N ASN A 54 -1.41 -12.52 -13.20
CA ASN A 54 -0.64 -13.21 -12.19
C ASN A 54 -0.28 -14.64 -12.60
N PRO A 55 1.01 -14.94 -12.84
CA PRO A 55 1.46 -16.29 -13.15
C PRO A 55 1.98 -17.04 -11.91
N PHE A 56 1.90 -16.45 -10.72
CA PHE A 56 2.53 -16.96 -9.51
C PHE A 56 1.51 -17.48 -8.49
N ASN A 57 2.00 -18.29 -7.56
CA ASN A 57 1.30 -18.51 -6.30
C ASN A 57 1.69 -17.38 -5.34
N LEU A 58 0.75 -16.51 -5.00
CA LEU A 58 0.98 -15.34 -4.16
C LEU A 58 0.48 -15.57 -2.74
N SER A 59 1.28 -15.17 -1.76
CA SER A 59 0.89 -14.93 -0.39
C SER A 59 0.52 -13.46 -0.25
N VAL A 60 -0.64 -13.18 0.30
CA VAL A 60 -1.18 -11.85 0.60
C VAL A 60 -1.36 -11.73 2.10
N VAL A 61 -0.65 -10.81 2.72
CA VAL A 61 -0.72 -10.51 4.16
C VAL A 61 -1.45 -9.19 4.37
N ASN A 62 -2.45 -9.17 5.27
CA ASN A 62 -3.02 -7.93 5.78
C ASN A 62 -2.03 -7.33 6.79
N TYR A 63 -1.18 -6.44 6.27
CA TYR A 63 -0.06 -5.87 7.03
C TYR A 63 -0.53 -4.82 8.04
N ASP A 64 -1.54 -4.00 7.71
CA ASP A 64 -2.10 -3.03 8.65
C ASP A 64 -2.66 -3.71 9.89
N THR A 65 -3.51 -4.71 9.72
CA THR A 65 -4.08 -5.49 10.83
C THR A 65 -2.99 -6.19 11.64
N TYR A 66 -1.99 -6.79 10.97
CA TYR A 66 -0.88 -7.46 11.64
C TYR A 66 -0.09 -6.50 12.54
N ILE A 67 0.37 -5.36 12.00
CA ILE A 67 1.12 -4.36 12.76
C ILE A 67 0.25 -3.71 13.84
N GLY A 68 -1.06 -3.56 13.60
CA GLY A 68 -2.02 -3.06 14.59
C GLY A 68 -2.04 -3.86 15.89
N ARG A 69 -1.72 -5.15 15.83
CA ARG A 69 -1.60 -6.01 17.02
C ARG A 69 -0.40 -5.69 17.91
N TYR A 70 0.55 -4.88 17.41
CA TYR A 70 1.74 -4.41 18.14
C TYR A 70 1.61 -2.98 18.67
N THR A 71 0.39 -2.43 18.76
CA THR A 71 0.16 -1.10 19.34
C THR A 71 0.82 -0.97 20.70
N GLY A 72 1.48 0.16 20.96
CA GLY A 72 2.27 0.41 22.17
C GLY A 72 3.69 -0.18 22.12
N THR A 73 4.18 -0.57 20.98
CA THR A 73 5.53 -1.11 20.80
C THR A 73 6.32 -0.33 19.74
N LYS A 74 7.65 -0.51 19.71
CA LYS A 74 8.53 0.11 18.71
C LYS A 74 8.20 -0.26 17.25
N ILE A 75 7.48 -1.36 17.03
CA ILE A 75 7.06 -1.78 15.70
C ILE A 75 5.97 -0.84 15.15
N SER A 76 5.05 -0.40 16.01
CA SER A 76 3.82 0.29 15.61
C SER A 76 3.78 1.77 16.01
N ASP A 77 4.46 2.15 17.11
CA ASP A 77 4.30 3.49 17.68
C ASP A 77 4.80 4.61 16.76
N GLY A 78 3.88 5.54 16.48
CA GLY A 78 4.15 6.70 15.64
C GLY A 78 4.35 6.40 14.16
N LYS A 79 4.33 5.14 13.76
CA LYS A 79 4.53 4.71 12.37
C LYS A 79 3.19 4.50 11.66
N ARG A 80 3.14 4.97 10.43
CA ARG A 80 2.06 4.64 9.48
C ARG A 80 2.44 3.37 8.75
N ARG A 81 1.45 2.67 8.20
CA ARG A 81 1.64 1.39 7.53
C ARG A 81 0.70 1.24 6.35
N CYS A 82 1.12 0.48 5.35
CA CYS A 82 0.28 0.11 4.22
C CYS A 82 -0.66 -1.04 4.59
N ASP A 83 -1.68 -1.25 3.77
CA ASP A 83 -2.72 -2.24 4.05
C ASP A 83 -2.22 -3.67 3.80
N PHE A 84 -1.57 -3.92 2.64
CA PHE A 84 -1.23 -5.28 2.22
C PHE A 84 0.22 -5.44 1.76
N ILE A 85 0.76 -6.64 1.99
CA ILE A 85 1.99 -7.11 1.36
C ILE A 85 1.68 -8.38 0.56
N LEU A 86 1.95 -8.34 -0.75
CA LEU A 86 1.83 -9.49 -1.64
C LEU A 86 3.23 -9.97 -2.02
N THR A 87 3.46 -11.28 -2.04
CA THR A 87 4.74 -11.85 -2.48
C THR A 87 4.53 -13.25 -3.05
N ASP A 88 5.28 -13.58 -4.10
CA ASP A 88 5.31 -14.95 -4.59
C ASP A 88 5.97 -15.89 -3.57
N THR A 89 5.41 -17.10 -3.42
CA THR A 89 5.84 -18.07 -2.40
C THR A 89 7.00 -18.93 -2.87
N ASP A 90 7.03 -19.26 -4.16
CA ASP A 90 7.85 -20.34 -4.71
C ASP A 90 9.08 -19.82 -5.45
N THR A 91 9.08 -18.55 -5.81
CA THR A 91 10.12 -17.93 -6.63
C THR A 91 10.51 -16.56 -6.07
N ASN A 92 11.56 -15.96 -6.62
CA ASN A 92 11.98 -14.62 -6.21
C ASN A 92 11.56 -13.57 -7.25
N ASN A 93 10.33 -13.63 -7.74
CA ASN A 93 9.91 -12.75 -8.83
C ASN A 93 9.35 -11.43 -8.34
N ILE A 94 8.43 -11.41 -7.37
CA ILE A 94 7.71 -10.19 -7.04
C ILE A 94 7.46 -9.99 -5.55
N ILE A 95 7.48 -8.72 -5.14
CA ILE A 95 6.88 -8.23 -3.91
C ILE A 95 6.14 -6.93 -4.20
N VAL A 96 4.93 -6.80 -3.66
CA VAL A 96 4.10 -5.58 -3.75
C VAL A 96 3.69 -5.15 -2.36
N LEU A 97 3.99 -3.91 -1.98
CA LEU A 97 3.36 -3.23 -0.84
C LEU A 97 2.20 -2.40 -1.40
N CYS A 98 1.00 -2.66 -0.94
CA CYS A 98 -0.21 -2.03 -1.46
C CYS A 98 -0.90 -1.21 -0.37
N GLU A 99 -1.21 0.03 -0.70
CA GLU A 99 -2.08 0.91 0.07
C GLU A 99 -3.34 1.20 -0.71
N VAL A 100 -4.48 1.04 -0.07
CA VAL A 100 -5.80 1.21 -0.67
C VAL A 100 -6.47 2.44 -0.11
N THR A 101 -7.04 3.27 -0.95
CA THR A 101 -7.75 4.46 -0.49
C THR A 101 -9.09 4.64 -1.15
N SER A 102 -10.16 4.56 -0.35
CA SER A 102 -11.53 4.86 -0.75
C SER A 102 -11.86 6.36 -0.68
N SER A 103 -10.97 7.16 -0.12
CA SER A 103 -11.20 8.60 0.05
C SER A 103 -10.98 9.36 -1.25
N ILE A 104 -11.93 10.22 -1.61
CA ILE A 104 -12.02 10.91 -2.88
C ILE A 104 -11.56 12.36 -2.79
N GLY A 105 -11.59 12.92 -1.60
CA GLY A 105 -11.25 14.32 -1.37
C GLY A 105 -9.79 14.51 -0.97
N GLY A 106 -9.22 15.66 -1.37
CA GLY A 106 -7.90 16.07 -0.87
C GLY A 106 -6.73 15.19 -1.32
N MET A 107 -6.77 14.67 -2.54
CA MET A 107 -5.67 13.86 -3.11
C MET A 107 -4.36 14.62 -3.14
N GLU A 108 -4.42 15.90 -3.49
CA GLU A 108 -3.26 16.79 -3.51
C GLU A 108 -3.08 17.54 -2.19
N ASN A 109 -1.95 18.17 -2.03
CA ASN A 109 -1.70 19.04 -0.90
C ASN A 109 -2.70 20.21 -0.91
N LEU A 110 -3.32 20.43 0.23
CA LEU A 110 -4.02 21.67 0.45
C LEU A 110 -2.98 22.79 0.55
N SER A 111 -3.02 23.72 -0.38
CA SER A 111 -2.16 24.91 -0.37
C SER A 111 -2.48 25.89 0.76
N ARG A 112 -3.58 25.66 1.50
CA ARG A 112 -4.02 26.53 2.59
C ARG A 112 -3.58 26.02 3.95
N PRO A 113 -2.87 26.81 4.74
CA PRO A 113 -2.52 26.47 6.11
C PRO A 113 -3.79 26.36 6.96
N ILE A 114 -3.77 25.42 7.93
CA ILE A 114 -4.83 25.25 8.91
C ILE A 114 -4.24 25.60 10.29
N GLU A 115 -4.90 26.46 11.04
CA GLU A 115 -4.55 26.65 12.45
C GLU A 115 -5.04 25.46 13.27
N ARG A 116 -4.15 24.85 14.02
CA ARG A 116 -4.47 23.82 15.00
C ARG A 116 -4.07 24.29 16.39
N THR A 117 -5.00 24.20 17.33
CA THR A 117 -4.71 24.38 18.74
C THR A 117 -4.27 23.05 19.32
N GLN A 118 -3.07 23.01 19.88
CA GLN A 118 -2.54 21.84 20.58
C GLN A 118 -3.21 21.67 21.95
N LYS A 119 -3.02 20.52 22.59
CA LYS A 119 -3.60 20.24 23.91
C LYS A 119 -3.12 21.20 25.03
N ASP A 120 -1.96 21.80 24.81
CA ASP A 120 -1.37 22.82 25.71
C ASP A 120 -1.86 24.26 25.43
N GLY A 121 -2.80 24.43 24.50
CA GLY A 121 -3.32 25.74 24.10
C GLY A 121 -2.49 26.47 23.06
N THR A 122 -1.34 25.94 22.64
CA THR A 122 -0.48 26.54 21.60
C THR A 122 -1.13 26.46 20.26
N ARG A 123 -1.19 27.54 19.49
CA ARG A 123 -1.66 27.57 18.12
C ARG A 123 -0.50 27.33 17.16
N THR A 124 -0.61 26.32 16.33
CA THR A 124 0.36 26.00 15.28
C THR A 124 -0.30 26.06 13.92
N VAL A 125 0.41 26.62 12.93
CA VAL A 125 -0.01 26.60 11.54
C VAL A 125 0.51 25.32 10.90
N VAL A 126 -0.39 24.49 10.40
CA VAL A 126 -0.06 23.22 9.80
C VAL A 126 -0.52 23.21 8.34
N PHE A 127 0.35 22.79 7.44
CA PHE A 127 -0.01 22.50 6.06
C PHE A 127 -0.43 21.02 5.97
N PRO A 128 -1.75 20.74 5.82
CA PRO A 128 -2.19 19.36 5.78
C PRO A 128 -1.63 18.64 4.55
N LYS A 129 -1.10 17.45 4.77
CA LYS A 129 -0.65 16.58 3.68
C LYS A 129 -1.86 16.13 2.88
N GLY A 130 -1.76 16.17 1.56
CA GLY A 130 -2.71 15.55 0.65
C GLY A 130 -2.71 14.02 0.78
N LYS A 131 -3.67 13.37 0.14
CA LYS A 131 -3.80 11.91 0.22
C LYS A 131 -2.59 11.19 -0.38
N TYR A 132 -2.06 11.67 -1.51
CA TYR A 132 -0.86 11.10 -2.12
C TYR A 132 0.32 11.04 -1.15
N GLN A 133 0.62 12.17 -0.50
CA GLN A 133 1.71 12.21 0.48
C GLN A 133 1.46 11.35 1.73
N LYS A 134 0.19 11.15 2.12
CA LYS A 134 -0.14 10.23 3.22
C LYS A 134 0.15 8.80 2.85
N VAL A 135 -0.23 8.39 1.63
CA VAL A 135 0.04 7.05 1.10
C VAL A 135 1.53 6.82 0.91
N GLU A 136 2.25 7.77 0.32
CA GLU A 136 3.70 7.70 0.19
C GLU A 136 4.39 7.51 1.54
N LEU A 137 3.93 8.22 2.57
CA LEU A 137 4.45 8.07 3.93
C LEU A 137 4.10 6.70 4.54
N GLN A 138 2.91 6.15 4.28
CA GLN A 138 2.52 4.82 4.74
C GLN A 138 3.41 3.74 4.11
N LEU A 139 3.58 3.79 2.79
CA LEU A 139 4.45 2.87 2.05
C LEU A 139 5.92 3.00 2.50
N TYR A 140 6.44 4.23 2.60
CA TYR A 140 7.79 4.50 3.06
C TYR A 140 8.05 3.93 4.45
N GLN A 141 7.20 4.24 5.43
CA GLN A 141 7.38 3.78 6.81
C GLN A 141 7.18 2.26 6.97
N SER A 142 6.36 1.64 6.11
CA SER A 142 6.28 0.19 6.03
C SER A 142 7.58 -0.42 5.52
N LEU A 143 8.15 0.13 4.45
CA LEU A 143 9.45 -0.29 3.92
C LEU A 143 10.55 -0.11 4.96
N GLU A 144 10.66 1.05 5.59
CA GLU A 144 11.62 1.33 6.64
C GLU A 144 11.53 0.26 7.75
N THR A 145 10.33 0.00 8.26
CA THR A 145 10.10 -0.96 9.35
C THR A 145 10.53 -2.38 8.98
N ILE A 146 10.19 -2.87 7.78
CA ILE A 146 10.50 -4.25 7.39
C ILE A 146 11.95 -4.41 6.91
N THR A 147 12.55 -3.39 6.30
CA THR A 147 13.92 -3.47 5.78
C THR A 147 14.99 -3.23 6.85
N GLU A 148 14.65 -2.64 8.00
CA GLU A 148 15.52 -2.61 9.18
C GLU A 148 15.86 -4.02 9.69
N VAL A 149 14.98 -5.01 9.44
CA VAL A 149 15.19 -6.42 9.82
C VAL A 149 16.07 -7.12 8.79
N PRO A 150 17.30 -7.57 9.13
CA PRO A 150 18.25 -8.07 8.13
C PRO A 150 17.74 -9.27 7.32
N SER A 151 17.02 -10.20 7.95
CA SER A 151 16.46 -11.37 7.28
C SER A 151 15.36 -10.98 6.29
N ILE A 152 14.49 -10.04 6.65
CA ILE A 152 13.43 -9.52 5.78
C ILE A 152 14.06 -8.72 4.63
N SER A 153 15.01 -7.84 4.92
CA SER A 153 15.75 -7.10 3.90
C SER A 153 16.41 -8.02 2.89
N SER A 154 17.09 -9.07 3.37
CA SER A 154 17.70 -10.10 2.51
C SER A 154 16.67 -10.82 1.64
N TYR A 155 15.48 -11.13 2.18
CA TYR A 155 14.39 -11.74 1.43
C TYR A 155 13.86 -10.80 0.33
N ILE A 156 13.62 -9.54 0.67
CA ILE A 156 13.14 -8.51 -0.27
C ILE A 156 14.16 -8.28 -1.39
N ASN A 157 15.45 -8.23 -1.06
CA ASN A 157 16.51 -7.97 -2.04
C ASN A 157 16.68 -9.08 -3.09
N LYS A 158 16.20 -10.28 -2.82
CA LYS A 158 16.17 -11.38 -3.80
C LYS A 158 15.05 -11.21 -4.84
N LYS A 159 14.02 -10.40 -4.57
CA LYS A 159 12.90 -10.21 -5.49
C LYS A 159 13.32 -9.37 -6.70
N LYS A 160 12.97 -9.85 -7.89
CA LYS A 160 13.30 -9.18 -9.16
C LYS A 160 12.48 -7.91 -9.40
N ARG A 161 11.19 -7.98 -9.07
CA ARG A 161 10.26 -6.86 -9.18
C ARG A 161 9.78 -6.46 -7.79
N LYS A 162 9.97 -5.18 -7.45
CA LYS A 162 9.62 -4.60 -6.16
C LYS A 162 8.73 -3.39 -6.41
N VAL A 163 7.50 -3.45 -5.93
CA VAL A 163 6.46 -2.47 -6.24
C VAL A 163 5.85 -1.92 -4.96
N CYS A 164 5.73 -0.61 -4.89
CA CYS A 164 4.80 0.09 -4.03
C CYS A 164 3.60 0.51 -4.87
N LEU A 165 2.40 0.14 -4.47
CA LEU A 165 1.18 0.40 -5.21
C LEU A 165 0.20 1.21 -4.37
N MET A 166 -0.26 2.33 -4.90
CA MET A 166 -1.44 3.04 -4.42
C MET A 166 -2.64 2.70 -5.29
N SER A 167 -3.63 2.02 -4.72
CA SER A 167 -4.92 1.83 -5.36
C SER A 167 -5.92 2.87 -4.85
N TYR A 168 -6.57 3.62 -5.74
CA TYR A 168 -7.42 4.74 -5.35
C TYR A 168 -8.75 4.78 -6.09
N LEU A 169 -9.79 5.26 -5.39
CA LEU A 169 -11.12 5.43 -5.95
C LEU A 169 -11.27 6.81 -6.58
N ILE A 170 -11.72 6.86 -7.84
CA ILE A 170 -12.19 8.09 -8.48
C ILE A 170 -13.72 8.08 -8.44
N LYS A 171 -14.33 8.89 -7.59
CA LYS A 171 -15.79 9.03 -7.61
C LYS A 171 -16.25 9.75 -8.86
N ARG A 172 -17.09 9.06 -9.61
CA ARG A 172 -17.93 9.68 -10.63
C ARG A 172 -19.19 10.19 -9.93
N THR A 173 -19.42 11.48 -9.97
CA THR A 173 -20.61 12.11 -9.40
C THR A 173 -21.39 12.79 -10.52
N GLU A 174 -22.69 12.97 -10.33
CA GLU A 174 -23.52 13.76 -11.24
C GLU A 174 -23.20 15.27 -11.21
N ASN A 175 -22.37 15.68 -10.25
CA ASN A 175 -21.95 17.07 -10.09
C ASN A 175 -20.83 17.43 -11.09
N ASN A 176 -21.17 18.24 -12.09
CA ASN A 176 -20.27 18.66 -13.17
C ASN A 176 -18.99 19.36 -12.67
N ALA A 177 -19.03 20.10 -11.55
CA ALA A 177 -17.85 20.75 -10.99
C ALA A 177 -16.85 19.73 -10.43
N ILE A 178 -17.33 18.70 -9.72
CA ILE A 178 -16.49 17.62 -9.21
C ILE A 178 -15.91 16.79 -10.34
N ASN A 179 -16.70 16.54 -11.39
CA ASN A 179 -16.24 15.83 -12.58
C ASN A 179 -15.14 16.60 -13.33
N ALA A 180 -15.24 17.94 -13.39
CA ALA A 180 -14.21 18.78 -13.99
C ALA A 180 -12.86 18.66 -13.21
N PHE A 181 -12.91 18.65 -11.87
CA PHE A 181 -11.73 18.42 -11.02
C PHE A 181 -11.13 17.02 -11.18
N ASN A 182 -11.97 16.01 -11.38
CA ASN A 182 -11.53 14.62 -11.55
C ASN A 182 -11.12 14.30 -13.00
N ARG A 183 -11.40 15.17 -13.96
CA ARG A 183 -11.17 14.90 -15.39
C ARG A 183 -9.70 14.54 -15.69
N ASN A 184 -8.76 15.33 -15.19
CA ASN A 184 -7.34 15.04 -15.41
C ASN A 184 -6.93 13.69 -14.80
N ARG A 185 -7.44 13.36 -13.60
CA ARG A 185 -7.18 12.07 -12.95
C ARG A 185 -7.78 10.90 -13.71
N LEU A 186 -8.96 11.08 -14.29
CA LEU A 186 -9.58 10.07 -15.14
C LEU A 186 -8.74 9.85 -16.40
N MET A 187 -8.27 10.91 -17.04
CA MET A 187 -7.39 10.82 -18.22
C MET A 187 -6.06 10.11 -17.85
N GLU A 188 -5.41 10.51 -16.74
CA GLU A 188 -4.20 9.84 -16.26
C GLU A 188 -4.43 8.35 -15.99
N ALA A 189 -5.57 7.99 -15.39
CA ALA A 189 -5.93 6.61 -15.13
C ALA A 189 -6.20 5.82 -16.40
N GLU A 190 -6.88 6.42 -17.40
CA GLU A 190 -7.15 5.82 -18.71
C GLU A 190 -5.85 5.61 -19.50
N GLU A 191 -4.94 6.58 -19.50
CA GLU A 191 -3.63 6.46 -20.16
C GLU A 191 -2.76 5.38 -19.52
N ALA A 192 -2.75 5.30 -18.19
CA ALA A 192 -1.96 4.32 -17.44
C ALA A 192 -2.54 2.90 -17.55
N GLY A 193 -3.88 2.78 -17.53
CA GLY A 193 -4.59 1.52 -17.59
C GLY A 193 -4.08 0.50 -16.56
N GLU A 194 -3.94 -0.76 -17.00
CA GLU A 194 -3.47 -1.88 -16.16
C GLU A 194 -2.00 -1.78 -15.72
N ASN A 195 -1.20 -0.96 -16.36
CA ASN A 195 0.19 -0.77 -15.96
C ASN A 195 0.31 0.14 -14.72
N GLY A 196 -0.71 0.96 -14.47
CA GLY A 196 -0.65 2.00 -13.47
C GLY A 196 0.30 3.15 -13.88
N ALA A 197 0.12 4.32 -13.29
CA ALA A 197 1.01 5.45 -13.49
C ALA A 197 2.26 5.30 -12.59
N GLN A 198 3.43 5.15 -13.20
CA GLN A 198 4.71 5.15 -12.45
C GLN A 198 5.04 6.56 -12.02
N ILE A 199 5.28 6.74 -10.72
CA ILE A 199 5.53 8.04 -10.09
C ILE A 199 6.91 8.01 -9.45
N SER A 200 7.71 9.03 -9.70
CA SER A 200 9.00 9.18 -9.00
C SER A 200 8.76 9.55 -7.53
N CYS A 201 9.32 8.74 -6.64
CA CYS A 201 9.30 8.94 -5.20
C CYS A 201 10.64 8.51 -4.58
N PRO A 202 11.62 9.43 -4.46
CA PRO A 202 12.96 9.08 -3.98
C PRO A 202 12.99 8.35 -2.64
N GLN A 203 12.02 8.64 -1.76
CA GLN A 203 11.90 7.96 -0.46
C GLN A 203 11.55 6.47 -0.60
N ILE A 204 10.84 6.07 -1.64
CA ILE A 204 10.50 4.67 -1.93
C ILE A 204 11.62 4.04 -2.78
N GLU A 205 12.11 4.76 -3.78
CA GLU A 205 13.14 4.32 -4.72
C GLU A 205 14.46 3.94 -4.03
N GLN A 206 14.82 4.59 -2.92
CA GLN A 206 16.03 4.25 -2.14
C GLN A 206 16.03 2.80 -1.60
N PHE A 207 14.86 2.17 -1.47
CA PHE A 207 14.71 0.74 -1.12
C PHE A 207 14.70 -0.17 -2.35
N GLY A 208 14.86 0.38 -3.55
CA GLY A 208 14.82 -0.34 -4.83
C GLY A 208 13.40 -0.73 -5.25
N PHE A 209 12.38 -0.01 -4.82
CA PHE A 209 10.99 -0.18 -5.21
C PHE A 209 10.58 0.88 -6.23
N ASP A 210 9.80 0.45 -7.23
CA ASP A 210 9.06 1.36 -8.11
C ASP A 210 7.73 1.72 -7.46
N TYR A 211 7.30 2.98 -7.60
CA TYR A 211 6.02 3.43 -7.07
C TYR A 211 5.00 3.65 -8.19
N TYR A 212 3.83 3.01 -8.04
CA TYR A 212 2.74 3.09 -9.00
C TYR A 212 1.45 3.56 -8.33
N ARG A 213 0.65 4.29 -9.11
CA ARG A 213 -0.73 4.66 -8.75
C ARG A 213 -1.68 4.07 -9.77
N ILE A 214 -2.77 3.46 -9.29
CA ILE A 214 -3.79 2.86 -10.13
C ILE A 214 -5.18 3.22 -9.63
N SER A 215 -6.10 3.53 -10.54
CA SER A 215 -7.52 3.71 -10.20
C SER A 215 -8.18 2.36 -9.96
N HIS A 216 -9.17 2.31 -9.08
CA HIS A 216 -10.03 1.13 -8.86
C HIS A 216 -10.78 0.65 -10.11
N ASP A 217 -10.80 1.45 -11.17
CA ASP A 217 -11.41 1.06 -12.46
C ASP A 217 -10.56 0.05 -13.25
N TYR A 218 -9.29 -0.11 -12.87
CA TYR A 218 -8.31 -0.96 -13.56
C TYR A 218 -7.69 -1.99 -12.62
N SER A 219 -7.26 -3.11 -13.20
CA SER A 219 -6.50 -4.15 -12.50
C SER A 219 -5.00 -3.94 -12.75
N PHE A 220 -4.20 -3.93 -11.69
CA PHE A 220 -2.75 -3.78 -11.81
C PHE A 220 -2.11 -5.06 -12.35
N LYS A 221 -1.34 -4.94 -13.41
CA LYS A 221 -0.68 -6.06 -14.05
C LYS A 221 0.54 -6.53 -13.26
N ILE A 222 0.50 -7.77 -12.76
CA ILE A 222 1.58 -8.37 -11.95
C ILE A 222 2.78 -8.76 -12.81
N ASP A 223 2.55 -9.38 -13.97
CA ASP A 223 3.63 -9.73 -14.90
C ASP A 223 3.77 -8.67 -15.99
N ASN A 224 4.95 -8.03 -16.06
CA ASN A 224 5.30 -7.09 -17.13
C ASN A 224 6.03 -7.77 -18.31
N ASN A 225 6.13 -9.11 -18.34
CA ASN A 225 6.79 -9.82 -19.41
C ASN A 225 5.98 -9.84 -20.72
N SER A 226 5.27 -8.76 -21.02
CA SER A 226 4.64 -8.56 -22.34
C SER A 226 5.63 -7.84 -23.23
N LYS A 227 6.47 -8.63 -23.89
CA LYS A 227 7.08 -8.29 -25.18
C LYS A 227 6.67 -9.32 -26.20
#